data_7819d760594e9a749caec84000475e52
#
_entry.id   7819d760594e9a749caec84000475e52
#
_cell.length_a   1.000
_cell.length_b   1.000
_cell.length_c   1.000
_cell.angle_alpha   90.00
_cell.angle_beta   90.00
_cell.angle_gamma   90.00
#
_symmetry.space_group_name_H-M   'P 1'
#
loop_
_entity.id
_entity.type
_entity.pdbx_description
1 polymer ?
#
loop_
_entity_poly.entity_id
_entity_poly.type
_entity_poly.pdbx_seq_one_letter_code
_entity_poly.pdbx_strand_id
1 'polypeptide(L)'
;CHAHNIVDMVERVAAAKRLPADEKLTSQRQTLTKAPYFSPANLLERFPDPAGSPITTVFALTALANSGYQPDRTTDAAAAHLGSQQSRDGRWFMTAVGRPPIGEGPIAVTAYAIRALKAYAPPGRRRDMDERIARATAWLAAQRAVTTEDRNMQLLGLLWAGRSAFERAPLAKRI
;
A
#
# COMPACT_ATOMS: atom_id res chain seq x y z
N CYS A 1 2.87 12.06 0.96
CA CYS A 1 2.96 11.08 -0.11
C CYS A 1 4.18 10.18 0.05
N HIS A 2 4.86 9.74 -1.04
CA HIS A 2 5.97 8.78 -0.95
C HIS A 2 7.10 9.18 0.02
N ALA A 3 7.38 10.46 0.20
CA ALA A 3 8.37 10.91 1.17
C ALA A 3 8.06 10.49 2.61
N HIS A 4 6.80 10.56 3.04
CA HIS A 4 6.40 10.07 4.36
C HIS A 4 6.57 8.56 4.49
N ASN A 5 6.20 7.81 3.46
CA ASN A 5 6.31 6.35 3.46
C ASN A 5 7.77 5.87 3.65
N ILE A 6 8.75 6.54 3.02
CA ILE A 6 10.16 6.19 3.18
C ILE A 6 10.62 6.39 4.62
N VAL A 7 10.28 7.51 5.25
CA VAL A 7 10.65 7.80 6.64
C VAL A 7 10.07 6.73 7.58
N ASP A 8 8.79 6.41 7.43
CA ASP A 8 8.13 5.40 8.27
C ASP A 8 8.68 3.98 8.05
N MET A 9 9.13 3.66 6.82
CA MET A 9 9.86 2.40 6.56
C MET A 9 11.19 2.35 7.29
N VAL A 10 11.95 3.45 7.29
CA VAL A 10 13.24 3.55 8.00
C VAL A 10 13.02 3.41 9.50
N GLU A 11 12.05 4.10 10.08
CA GLU A 11 11.73 4.00 11.50
C GLU A 11 11.32 2.59 11.92
N ARG A 12 10.53 1.90 11.09
CA ARG A 12 10.20 0.51 11.34
C ARG A 12 11.43 -0.39 11.41
N VAL A 13 12.39 -0.20 10.49
CA VAL A 13 13.65 -0.96 10.50
C VAL A 13 14.49 -0.58 11.72
N ALA A 14 14.54 0.70 12.06
CA ALA A 14 15.24 1.20 13.25
C ALA A 14 14.66 0.58 14.54
N ALA A 15 13.33 0.59 14.67
CA ALA A 15 12.65 -0.04 15.81
C ALA A 15 12.95 -1.53 15.90
N ALA A 16 12.95 -2.26 14.78
CA ALA A 16 13.32 -3.68 14.74
C ALA A 16 14.77 -3.92 15.18
N LYS A 17 15.64 -2.93 15.01
CA LYS A 17 17.04 -2.94 15.47
C LYS A 17 17.23 -2.31 16.85
N ARG A 18 16.14 -2.01 17.57
CA ARG A 18 16.14 -1.36 18.90
C ARG A 18 16.85 0.00 18.93
N LEU A 19 16.83 0.73 17.83
CA LEU A 19 17.30 2.11 17.80
C LEU A 19 16.19 3.03 18.35
N PRO A 20 16.57 4.15 19.01
CA PRO A 20 15.60 5.06 19.59
C PRO A 20 14.68 5.66 18.51
N ALA A 21 13.39 5.69 18.78
CA ALA A 21 12.37 6.34 17.96
C ALA A 21 11.79 7.54 18.72
N ASP A 22 11.47 8.62 18.00
CA ASP A 22 10.77 9.78 18.57
C ASP A 22 9.25 9.57 18.40
N GLU A 23 8.59 9.12 19.46
CA GLU A 23 7.15 8.86 19.48
C GLU A 23 6.31 10.10 19.16
N LYS A 24 6.77 11.28 19.56
CA LYS A 24 6.09 12.56 19.28
C LYS A 24 6.11 12.86 17.79
N LEU A 25 7.27 12.73 17.14
CA LEU A 25 7.39 12.92 15.70
C LEU A 25 6.58 11.87 14.94
N THR A 26 6.59 10.61 15.38
CA THR A 26 5.78 9.54 14.78
C THR A 26 4.29 9.88 14.85
N SER A 27 3.78 10.29 16.01
CA SER A 27 2.38 10.69 16.19
C SER A 27 2.00 11.91 15.33
N GLN A 28 2.87 12.90 15.25
CA GLN A 28 2.65 14.07 14.39
C GLN A 28 2.57 13.68 12.91
N ARG A 29 3.47 12.81 12.42
CA ARG A 29 3.42 12.32 11.04
C ARG A 29 2.17 11.52 10.75
N GLN A 30 1.73 10.65 11.66
CA GLN A 30 0.48 9.91 11.52
C GLN A 30 -0.72 10.87 11.36
N THR A 31 -0.78 11.90 12.18
CA THR A 31 -1.82 12.94 12.09
C THR A 31 -1.77 13.66 10.74
N LEU A 32 -0.59 14.11 10.32
CA LEU A 32 -0.38 14.79 9.04
C LEU A 32 -0.65 13.87 7.83
N THR A 33 -0.41 12.57 7.96
CA THR A 33 -0.71 11.60 6.91
C THR A 33 -2.21 11.37 6.77
N LYS A 34 -2.97 11.41 7.87
CA LYS A 34 -4.43 11.21 7.86
C LYS A 34 -5.20 12.45 7.41
N ALA A 35 -4.90 13.59 8.00
CA ALA A 35 -5.74 14.79 7.92
C ALA A 35 -6.00 15.30 6.49
N PRO A 36 -5.02 15.37 5.58
CA PRO A 36 -5.25 15.94 4.24
C PRO A 36 -6.02 15.03 3.28
N TYR A 37 -6.06 13.72 3.55
CA TYR A 37 -6.50 12.74 2.56
C TYR A 37 -7.76 11.98 2.97
N PHE A 38 -8.09 11.94 4.25
CA PHE A 38 -9.08 11.01 4.75
C PHE A 38 -10.19 11.70 5.54
N SER A 39 -11.23 12.16 4.85
CA SER A 39 -12.55 12.29 5.43
C SER A 39 -13.29 10.95 5.25
N PRO A 40 -13.66 10.22 6.32
CA PRO A 40 -14.37 8.95 6.18
C PRO A 40 -15.65 9.06 5.36
N ALA A 41 -16.41 10.15 5.52
CA ALA A 41 -17.62 10.39 4.74
C ALA A 41 -17.31 10.52 3.25
N ASN A 42 -16.37 11.40 2.87
CA ASN A 42 -15.98 11.59 1.47
C ASN A 42 -15.45 10.31 0.82
N LEU A 43 -14.67 9.52 1.55
CA LEU A 43 -14.13 8.25 1.06
C LEU A 43 -15.23 7.22 0.80
N LEU A 44 -16.23 7.13 1.69
CA LEU A 44 -17.34 6.20 1.54
C LEU A 44 -18.32 6.65 0.45
N GLU A 45 -18.52 7.94 0.29
CA GLU A 45 -19.35 8.54 -0.75
C GLU A 45 -18.63 8.67 -2.10
N ARG A 46 -17.31 8.40 -2.12
CA ARG A 46 -16.43 8.54 -3.30
C ARG A 46 -16.38 9.95 -3.87
N PHE A 47 -16.51 10.97 -3.03
CA PHE A 47 -16.50 12.34 -3.51
C PHE A 47 -15.82 13.31 -2.52
N PRO A 48 -14.86 14.11 -3.01
CA PRO A 48 -14.03 13.84 -4.18
C PRO A 48 -13.00 12.75 -3.88
N ASP A 49 -12.54 12.02 -4.88
CA ASP A 49 -11.39 11.13 -4.73
C ASP A 49 -10.19 11.93 -4.21
N PRO A 50 -9.40 11.38 -3.26
CA PRO A 50 -8.14 12.01 -2.88
C PRO A 50 -7.28 12.25 -4.12
N ALA A 51 -6.72 13.45 -4.25
CA ALA A 51 -5.90 13.80 -5.40
C ALA A 51 -4.80 12.77 -5.63
N GLY A 52 -4.75 12.22 -6.85
CA GLY A 52 -3.79 11.18 -7.23
C GLY A 52 -4.13 9.79 -6.70
N SER A 53 -5.40 9.53 -6.31
CA SER A 53 -5.86 8.17 -5.96
C SER A 53 -5.75 7.24 -7.20
N PRO A 54 -5.43 5.94 -7.02
CA PRO A 54 -5.21 5.23 -5.73
C PRO A 54 -3.83 5.42 -5.11
N ILE A 55 -2.84 6.00 -5.81
CA ILE A 55 -1.44 6.07 -5.34
C ILE A 55 -1.31 6.80 -3.99
N THR A 56 -1.99 7.92 -3.83
CA THR A 56 -1.97 8.69 -2.58
C THR A 56 -2.52 7.86 -1.42
N THR A 57 -3.60 7.13 -1.64
CA THR A 57 -4.23 6.27 -0.63
C THR A 57 -3.33 5.10 -0.24
N VAL A 58 -2.70 4.42 -1.20
CA VAL A 58 -1.80 3.30 -0.88
C VAL A 58 -0.55 3.78 -0.13
N PHE A 59 0.03 4.92 -0.48
CA PHE A 59 1.16 5.47 0.25
C PHE A 59 0.80 5.89 1.67
N ALA A 60 -0.35 6.55 1.86
CA ALA A 60 -0.80 6.97 3.17
C ALA A 60 -1.08 5.76 4.08
N LEU A 61 -1.84 4.76 3.62
CA LEU A 61 -2.11 3.55 4.39
C LEU A 61 -0.82 2.75 4.68
N THR A 62 0.11 2.68 3.72
CA THR A 62 1.38 1.98 3.94
C THR A 62 2.26 2.70 4.95
N ALA A 63 2.31 4.04 4.91
CA ALA A 63 3.02 4.85 5.90
C ALA A 63 2.45 4.64 7.31
N LEU A 64 1.13 4.71 7.46
CA LEU A 64 0.46 4.42 8.72
C LEU A 64 0.76 3.00 9.23
N ALA A 65 0.75 1.99 8.35
CA ALA A 65 1.08 0.61 8.72
C ALA A 65 2.55 0.45 9.16
N ASN A 66 3.47 1.17 8.52
CA ASN A 66 4.89 1.14 8.89
C ASN A 66 5.15 1.81 10.23
N SER A 67 4.44 2.90 10.55
CA SER A 67 4.53 3.59 11.84
C SER A 67 3.73 2.92 12.96
N GLY A 68 3.14 1.74 12.72
CA GLY A 68 2.40 0.98 13.74
C GLY A 68 1.04 1.57 14.10
N TYR A 69 0.48 2.43 13.24
CA TYR A 69 -0.84 3.02 13.48
C TYR A 69 -1.93 1.94 13.54
N GLN A 70 -2.73 1.97 14.60
CA GLN A 70 -3.80 1.00 14.78
C GLN A 70 -4.99 1.30 13.85
N PRO A 71 -5.67 0.25 13.35
CA PRO A 71 -6.87 0.43 12.54
C PRO A 71 -7.92 1.28 13.25
N ASP A 72 -8.51 2.21 12.51
CA ASP A 72 -9.61 3.04 12.96
C ASP A 72 -10.64 3.25 11.83
N ARG A 73 -11.71 3.97 12.14
CA ARG A 73 -12.79 4.26 11.19
C ARG A 73 -12.29 4.96 9.91
N THR A 74 -11.24 5.76 10.01
CA THR A 74 -10.64 6.45 8.87
C THR A 74 -9.87 5.48 7.97
N THR A 75 -9.05 4.60 8.55
CA THR A 75 -8.33 3.57 7.80
C THR A 75 -9.27 2.53 7.20
N ASP A 76 -10.38 2.21 7.88
CA ASP A 76 -11.42 1.33 7.36
C ASP A 76 -12.09 1.92 6.12
N ALA A 77 -12.45 3.21 6.16
CA ALA A 77 -13.03 3.91 5.02
C ALA A 77 -12.03 4.00 3.86
N ALA A 78 -10.77 4.31 4.14
CA ALA A 78 -9.72 4.39 3.13
C ALA A 78 -9.43 3.02 2.47
N ALA A 79 -9.40 1.94 3.24
CA ALA A 79 -9.24 0.59 2.73
C ALA A 79 -10.45 0.15 1.88
N ALA A 80 -11.66 0.48 2.31
CA ALA A 80 -12.88 0.22 1.55
C ALA A 80 -12.90 0.98 0.22
N HIS A 81 -12.52 2.27 0.24
CA HIS A 81 -12.38 3.10 -0.94
C HIS A 81 -11.32 2.54 -1.90
N LEU A 82 -10.13 2.22 -1.40
CA LEU A 82 -9.06 1.59 -2.19
C LEU A 82 -9.54 0.29 -2.83
N GLY A 83 -10.22 -0.58 -2.08
CA GLY A 83 -10.80 -1.81 -2.60
C GLY A 83 -11.74 -1.57 -3.78
N SER A 84 -12.55 -0.51 -3.72
CA SER A 84 -13.51 -0.16 -4.78
C SER A 84 -12.86 0.28 -6.10
N GLN A 85 -11.59 0.70 -6.06
CA GLN A 85 -10.83 1.16 -7.23
C GLN A 85 -10.08 0.03 -7.95
N GLN A 86 -10.16 -1.21 -7.44
CA GLN A 86 -9.54 -2.36 -8.09
C GLN A 86 -10.16 -2.63 -9.46
N SER A 87 -9.33 -2.77 -10.47
CA SER A 87 -9.74 -3.19 -11.82
C SER A 87 -10.20 -4.65 -11.83
N ARG A 88 -10.97 -5.02 -12.86
CA ARG A 88 -11.51 -6.39 -13.00
C ARG A 88 -10.41 -7.45 -13.09
N ASP A 89 -9.27 -7.12 -13.68
CA ASP A 89 -8.10 -7.99 -13.79
C ASP A 89 -7.29 -8.14 -12.49
N GLY A 90 -7.64 -7.40 -11.45
CA GLY A 90 -7.04 -7.48 -10.12
C GLY A 90 -6.01 -6.41 -9.79
N ARG A 91 -5.58 -5.60 -10.76
CA ARG A 91 -4.62 -4.52 -10.52
C ARG A 91 -5.25 -3.24 -10.00
N TRP A 92 -4.39 -2.35 -9.51
CA TRP A 92 -4.65 -0.92 -9.39
C TRP A 92 -3.71 -0.18 -10.34
N PHE A 93 -4.20 0.91 -10.91
CA PHE A 93 -3.40 1.76 -11.77
C PHE A 93 -3.70 3.23 -11.53
N MET A 94 -2.72 4.08 -11.79
CA MET A 94 -2.92 5.51 -11.74
C MET A 94 -3.61 6.01 -12.99
N THR A 95 -4.52 6.96 -12.79
CA THR A 95 -5.10 7.76 -13.88
C THR A 95 -4.35 9.07 -14.10
N ALA A 96 -3.44 9.42 -13.19
CA ALA A 96 -2.62 10.62 -13.25
C ALA A 96 -1.20 10.33 -13.76
N VAL A 97 -0.46 11.37 -14.09
CA VAL A 97 0.93 11.29 -14.55
C VAL A 97 1.80 10.64 -13.47
N GLY A 98 2.54 9.60 -13.83
CA GLY A 98 3.52 8.97 -12.98
C GLY A 98 4.64 9.94 -12.57
N ARG A 99 5.19 9.73 -11.38
CA ARG A 99 6.30 10.55 -10.86
C ARG A 99 7.45 9.63 -10.47
N PRO A 100 8.40 9.40 -11.40
CA PRO A 100 9.58 8.60 -11.09
C PRO A 100 10.32 9.14 -9.85
N PRO A 101 11.12 8.30 -9.16
CA PRO A 101 11.42 6.90 -9.49
C PRO A 101 10.51 5.88 -8.80
N ILE A 102 9.58 6.29 -7.95
CA ILE A 102 8.80 5.38 -7.10
C ILE A 102 7.30 5.49 -7.39
N GLY A 103 6.65 4.33 -7.61
CA GLY A 103 5.20 4.25 -7.78
C GLY A 103 4.71 4.57 -9.18
N GLU A 104 5.55 4.45 -10.19
CA GLU A 104 5.23 4.89 -11.55
C GLU A 104 4.32 3.92 -12.30
N GLY A 105 4.29 2.65 -11.94
CA GLY A 105 3.61 1.63 -12.72
C GLY A 105 2.51 0.89 -11.96
N PRO A 106 1.64 0.17 -12.68
CA PRO A 106 0.59 -0.65 -12.06
C PRO A 106 1.16 -1.75 -11.15
N ILE A 107 2.39 -2.24 -11.40
CA ILE A 107 3.07 -3.22 -10.55
C ILE A 107 3.30 -2.62 -9.15
N ALA A 108 3.88 -1.43 -9.08
CA ALA A 108 4.16 -0.76 -7.81
C ALA A 108 2.86 -0.42 -7.05
N VAL A 109 1.89 0.19 -7.72
CA VAL A 109 0.61 0.56 -7.10
C VAL A 109 -0.12 -0.68 -6.57
N THR A 110 -0.15 -1.77 -7.35
CA THR A 110 -0.79 -3.03 -6.94
C THR A 110 -0.07 -3.68 -5.75
N ALA A 111 1.25 -3.66 -5.72
CA ALA A 111 2.02 -4.17 -4.59
C ALA A 111 1.73 -3.39 -3.30
N TYR A 112 1.72 -2.05 -3.36
CA TYR A 112 1.35 -1.22 -2.21
C TYR A 112 -0.11 -1.40 -1.81
N ALA A 113 -1.05 -1.60 -2.76
CA ALA A 113 -2.44 -1.88 -2.44
C ALA A 113 -2.60 -3.19 -1.67
N ILE A 114 -1.89 -4.25 -2.05
CA ILE A 114 -1.82 -5.50 -1.28
C ILE A 114 -1.36 -5.21 0.15
N ARG A 115 -0.28 -4.45 0.33
CA ARG A 115 0.26 -4.08 1.64
C ARG A 115 -0.76 -3.34 2.49
N ALA A 116 -1.40 -2.32 1.91
CA ALA A 116 -2.40 -1.49 2.56
C ALA A 116 -3.62 -2.30 3.02
N LEU A 117 -4.19 -3.12 2.13
CA LEU A 117 -5.36 -3.95 2.44
C LEU A 117 -5.04 -5.05 3.47
N LYS A 118 -3.84 -5.63 3.44
CA LYS A 118 -3.41 -6.58 4.49
C LYS A 118 -3.37 -5.93 5.87
N ALA A 119 -2.96 -4.66 5.96
CA ALA A 119 -2.88 -3.94 7.23
C ALA A 119 -4.25 -3.46 7.72
N TYR A 120 -5.11 -2.97 6.83
CA TYR A 120 -6.31 -2.21 7.18
C TYR A 120 -7.62 -2.75 6.60
N ALA A 121 -7.68 -4.06 6.26
CA ALA A 121 -8.96 -4.65 5.85
C ALA A 121 -10.00 -4.53 6.98
N PRO A 122 -11.14 -3.84 6.78
CA PRO A 122 -12.16 -3.73 7.81
C PRO A 122 -12.64 -5.10 8.26
N PRO A 123 -12.84 -5.36 9.57
CA PRO A 123 -13.25 -6.67 10.07
C PRO A 123 -14.49 -7.23 9.36
N GLY A 124 -15.52 -6.40 9.16
CA GLY A 124 -16.77 -6.80 8.49
C GLY A 124 -16.63 -7.03 6.97
N ARG A 125 -15.49 -6.68 6.38
CA ARG A 125 -15.20 -6.86 4.94
C ARG A 125 -13.95 -7.70 4.67
N ARG A 126 -13.47 -8.41 5.67
CA ARG A 126 -12.22 -9.20 5.58
C ARG A 126 -12.24 -10.14 4.37
N ARG A 127 -13.31 -10.89 4.18
CA ARG A 127 -13.45 -11.82 3.05
C ARG A 127 -13.35 -11.12 1.69
N ASP A 128 -14.08 -10.01 1.50
CA ASP A 128 -14.02 -9.21 0.25
C ASP A 128 -12.57 -8.72 -0.01
N MET A 129 -11.90 -8.23 1.04
CA MET A 129 -10.52 -7.75 0.90
C MET A 129 -9.54 -8.89 0.61
N ASP A 130 -9.70 -10.05 1.22
CA ASP A 130 -8.85 -11.21 0.95
C ASP A 130 -9.04 -11.73 -0.50
N GLU A 131 -10.26 -11.73 -1.02
CA GLU A 131 -10.53 -12.05 -2.43
C GLU A 131 -9.88 -11.03 -3.39
N ARG A 132 -9.90 -9.74 -3.04
CA ARG A 132 -9.21 -8.68 -3.81
C ARG A 132 -7.71 -8.86 -3.79
N ILE A 133 -7.13 -9.15 -2.63
CA ILE A 133 -5.70 -9.44 -2.48
C ILE A 133 -5.31 -10.67 -3.30
N ALA A 134 -6.13 -11.72 -3.29
CA ALA A 134 -5.87 -12.93 -4.08
C ALA A 134 -5.83 -12.62 -5.59
N ARG A 135 -6.79 -11.85 -6.12
CA ARG A 135 -6.79 -11.42 -7.54
C ARG A 135 -5.56 -10.57 -7.86
N ALA A 136 -5.23 -9.61 -6.99
CA ALA A 136 -4.06 -8.75 -7.16
C ALA A 136 -2.75 -9.56 -7.16
N THR A 137 -2.65 -10.54 -6.27
CA THR A 137 -1.50 -11.43 -6.17
C THR A 137 -1.34 -12.28 -7.45
N ALA A 138 -2.42 -12.82 -7.97
CA ALA A 138 -2.41 -13.58 -9.22
C ALA A 138 -1.98 -12.69 -10.40
N TRP A 139 -2.56 -11.49 -10.51
CA TRP A 139 -2.17 -10.53 -11.52
C TRP A 139 -0.68 -10.18 -11.41
N LEU A 140 -0.21 -9.83 -10.22
CA LEU A 140 1.18 -9.42 -9.97
C LEU A 140 2.16 -10.54 -10.32
N ALA A 141 1.85 -11.79 -9.98
CA ALA A 141 2.68 -12.96 -10.30
C ALA A 141 2.82 -13.19 -11.81
N ALA A 142 1.79 -12.86 -12.59
CA ALA A 142 1.77 -13.04 -14.04
C ALA A 142 2.50 -11.91 -14.81
N GLN A 143 2.91 -10.81 -14.15
CA GLN A 143 3.52 -9.69 -14.84
C GLN A 143 4.96 -9.98 -15.25
N ARG A 144 5.33 -9.46 -16.42
CA ARG A 144 6.72 -9.39 -16.88
C ARG A 144 7.31 -8.04 -16.42
N ALA A 145 7.96 -8.03 -15.27
CA ALA A 145 8.67 -6.86 -14.77
C ALA A 145 9.87 -6.51 -15.69
N VAL A 146 9.94 -5.25 -16.12
CA VAL A 146 10.94 -4.76 -17.07
C VAL A 146 12.02 -3.97 -16.35
N THR A 147 11.64 -2.99 -15.55
CA THR A 147 12.57 -2.14 -14.80
C THR A 147 13.03 -2.81 -13.50
N THR A 148 14.11 -2.31 -12.90
CA THR A 148 14.55 -2.74 -11.57
C THR A 148 13.49 -2.44 -10.52
N GLU A 149 12.82 -1.29 -10.62
CA GLU A 149 11.70 -0.96 -9.73
C GLU A 149 10.57 -1.98 -9.85
N ASP A 150 10.13 -2.30 -11.07
CA ASP A 150 9.07 -3.29 -11.29
C ASP A 150 9.40 -4.64 -10.65
N ARG A 151 10.65 -5.11 -10.82
CA ARG A 151 11.11 -6.38 -10.24
C ARG A 151 11.10 -6.33 -8.72
N ASN A 152 11.62 -5.26 -8.13
CA ASN A 152 11.61 -5.05 -6.70
C ASN A 152 10.18 -5.00 -6.15
N MET A 153 9.30 -4.24 -6.79
CA MET A 153 7.92 -4.09 -6.35
C MET A 153 7.09 -5.37 -6.56
N GLN A 154 7.33 -6.12 -7.63
CA GLN A 154 6.73 -7.43 -7.83
C GLN A 154 7.15 -8.39 -6.70
N LEU A 155 8.43 -8.45 -6.36
CA LEU A 155 8.94 -9.30 -5.29
C LEU A 155 8.36 -8.90 -3.92
N LEU A 156 8.35 -7.60 -3.60
CA LEU A 156 7.79 -7.07 -2.36
C LEU A 156 6.28 -7.31 -2.26
N GLY A 157 5.53 -7.09 -3.34
CA GLY A 157 4.10 -7.32 -3.37
C GLY A 157 3.74 -8.77 -3.10
N LEU A 158 4.47 -9.72 -3.71
CA LEU A 158 4.28 -11.14 -3.44
C LEU A 158 4.68 -11.53 -2.01
N LEU A 159 5.73 -10.91 -1.47
CA LEU A 159 6.10 -11.07 -0.05
C LEU A 159 4.97 -10.60 0.87
N TRP A 160 4.44 -9.40 0.63
CA TRP A 160 3.34 -8.85 1.42
C TRP A 160 2.04 -9.64 1.28
N ALA A 161 1.80 -10.24 0.12
CA ALA A 161 0.69 -11.17 -0.09
C ALA A 161 0.83 -12.48 0.73
N GLY A 162 2.03 -12.79 1.23
CA GLY A 162 2.32 -14.01 1.99
C GLY A 162 2.81 -15.17 1.13
N ARG A 163 3.26 -14.91 -0.12
CA ARG A 163 3.87 -15.97 -0.95
C ARG A 163 5.18 -16.44 -0.32
N SER A 164 5.41 -17.75 -0.38
CA SER A 164 6.59 -18.39 0.20
C SER A 164 7.90 -17.93 -0.44
N ALA A 165 9.02 -18.14 0.23
CA ALA A 165 10.35 -17.88 -0.33
C ALA A 165 10.60 -18.71 -1.58
N PHE A 166 10.10 -19.94 -1.63
CA PHE A 166 10.23 -20.82 -2.78
C PHE A 166 9.52 -20.25 -4.02
N GLU A 167 8.29 -19.77 -3.88
CA GLU A 167 7.53 -19.14 -4.97
C GLU A 167 8.17 -17.83 -5.47
N ARG A 168 8.89 -17.10 -4.61
CA ARG A 168 9.54 -15.84 -4.94
C ARG A 168 10.98 -16.00 -5.46
N ALA A 169 11.61 -17.15 -5.24
CA ALA A 169 13.02 -17.38 -5.60
C ALA A 169 13.34 -17.15 -7.09
N PRO A 170 12.50 -17.54 -8.08
CA PRO A 170 12.77 -17.25 -9.48
C PRO A 170 12.80 -15.76 -9.81
N LEU A 171 12.03 -14.95 -9.10
CA LEU A 171 12.02 -13.49 -9.28
C LEU A 171 13.21 -12.84 -8.63
N ALA A 172 13.60 -13.27 -7.43
CA ALA A 172 14.75 -12.74 -6.72
C ALA A 172 16.08 -12.93 -7.49
N LYS A 173 16.17 -13.98 -8.30
CA LYS A 173 17.34 -14.22 -9.18
C LYS A 173 17.44 -13.27 -10.37
N ARG A 174 16.41 -12.48 -10.64
CA ARG A 174 16.35 -11.55 -11.79
C ARG A 174 16.67 -10.11 -11.40
N ILE A 175 16.84 -9.84 -10.11
CA ILE A 175 17.25 -8.54 -9.53
C ILE A 175 18.76 -8.50 -9.45
#